data_9ae74908fc52eeed68fcf3ad34074c9b
#
_entry.id   9ae74908fc52eeed68fcf3ad34074c9b
#
_cell.length_a   1.000
_cell.length_b   1.000
_cell.length_c   1.000
_cell.angle_alpha   90.00
_cell.angle_beta   90.00
_cell.angle_gamma   90.00
#
_symmetry.space_group_name_H-M   'P 1'
#
loop_
_entity.id
_entity.type
_entity.pdbx_description
1 polymer ?
#
loop_
_entity_poly.entity_id
_entity_poly.type
_entity_poly.pdbx_seq_one_letter_code
_entity_poly.pdbx_strand_id
1 'polypeptide(L)'
;MDIIVYAAAGRSGGERALARRLLALALEQEYGLRELPEIAREPGGRPFFPSRPDICFNLSHSHGAAVCALHDKPVGIDVEKLRPAPRRLAEGMEDEAFFRLWTAKEATVKRSGQGIAALRRLPEPDPLCRCLEDLLEGYIVTVCPSEDAVVRTVRIA
;
A
#
# COMPACT_ATOMS: atom_id res chain seq x y z
N MET A 1 15.91 -6.70 -6.73
CA MET A 1 15.30 -6.98 -5.40
C MET A 1 13.82 -7.19 -5.56
N ASP A 2 13.26 -8.16 -4.85
CA ASP A 2 11.82 -8.37 -4.84
C ASP A 2 11.10 -7.27 -4.06
N ILE A 3 9.88 -6.96 -4.48
CA ILE A 3 8.97 -6.17 -3.66
C ILE A 3 8.38 -7.11 -2.62
N ILE A 4 8.41 -6.68 -1.36
CA ILE A 4 7.93 -7.50 -0.26
C ILE A 4 6.67 -6.85 0.30
N VAL A 5 5.58 -7.60 0.38
CA VAL A 5 4.31 -7.11 0.88
C VAL A 5 3.86 -7.95 2.08
N TYR A 6 3.73 -7.29 3.22
CA TYR A 6 3.14 -7.86 4.43
C TYR A 6 1.69 -7.41 4.54
N ALA A 7 0.81 -8.33 4.91
CA ALA A 7 -0.61 -8.06 5.00
C ALA A 7 -1.23 -8.75 6.22
N ALA A 8 -2.17 -8.08 6.86
CA ALA A 8 -2.95 -8.64 7.97
C ALA A 8 -4.33 -8.00 8.00
N ALA A 9 -5.30 -8.74 8.53
CA ALA A 9 -6.63 -8.24 8.82
C ALA A 9 -6.91 -8.45 10.31
N GLY A 10 -7.54 -7.46 10.92
CA GLY A 10 -7.91 -7.47 12.32
C GLY A 10 -9.23 -6.76 12.55
N ARG A 11 -9.42 -6.22 13.74
CA ARG A 11 -10.65 -5.49 14.08
C ARG A 11 -10.64 -4.10 13.43
N SER A 12 -11.81 -3.69 12.94
CA SER A 12 -12.01 -2.33 12.45
C SER A 12 -11.73 -1.32 13.58
N GLY A 13 -11.01 -0.23 13.24
CA GLY A 13 -10.61 0.80 14.21
C GLY A 13 -9.18 0.68 14.71
N GLY A 14 -8.53 -0.48 14.52
CA GLY A 14 -7.12 -0.70 14.90
C GLY A 14 -6.14 -0.78 13.75
N GLU A 15 -6.60 -0.54 12.55
CA GLU A 15 -5.82 -0.78 11.34
C GLU A 15 -4.60 0.13 11.18
N ARG A 16 -4.65 1.36 11.69
CA ARG A 16 -3.48 2.26 11.65
C ARG A 16 -2.33 1.71 12.49
N ALA A 17 -2.63 1.26 13.71
CA ALA A 17 -1.65 0.64 14.59
C ALA A 17 -1.17 -0.69 14.00
N LEU A 18 -2.06 -1.45 13.37
CA LEU A 18 -1.72 -2.69 12.70
C LEU A 18 -0.71 -2.44 11.56
N ALA A 19 -0.92 -1.39 10.75
CA ALA A 19 0.01 -1.03 9.68
C ALA A 19 1.42 -0.76 10.22
N ARG A 20 1.54 -0.03 11.33
CA ARG A 20 2.84 0.23 11.95
C ARG A 20 3.49 -1.04 12.50
N ARG A 21 2.70 -1.93 13.10
CA ARG A 21 3.22 -3.23 13.56
C ARG A 21 3.69 -4.09 12.39
N LEU A 22 2.99 -4.08 11.27
CA LEU A 22 3.44 -4.78 10.07
C LEU A 22 4.76 -4.23 9.55
N LEU A 23 4.92 -2.91 9.54
CA LEU A 23 6.17 -2.28 9.13
C LEU A 23 7.33 -2.72 10.04
N ALA A 24 7.14 -2.65 11.35
CA ALA A 24 8.16 -3.07 12.31
C ALA A 24 8.53 -4.55 12.13
N LEU A 25 7.54 -5.41 11.99
CA LEU A 25 7.75 -6.84 11.77
C LEU A 25 8.48 -7.12 10.46
N ALA A 26 8.06 -6.48 9.39
CA ALA A 26 8.69 -6.64 8.08
C ALA A 26 10.16 -6.20 8.10
N LEU A 27 10.46 -5.07 8.74
CA LEU A 27 11.83 -4.59 8.86
C LEU A 27 12.70 -5.54 9.70
N GLU A 28 12.15 -6.09 10.76
CA GLU A 28 12.87 -7.07 11.58
C GLU A 28 13.17 -8.34 10.78
N GLN A 29 12.17 -8.89 10.12
CA GLN A 29 12.31 -10.15 9.38
C GLN A 29 13.16 -10.02 8.11
N GLU A 30 13.03 -8.91 7.39
CA GLU A 30 13.67 -8.75 6.09
C GLU A 30 15.04 -8.06 6.19
N TYR A 31 15.25 -7.21 7.18
CA TYR A 31 16.48 -6.42 7.30
C TYR A 31 17.19 -6.60 8.65
N GLY A 32 16.63 -7.37 9.58
CA GLY A 32 17.21 -7.55 10.91
C GLY A 32 17.14 -6.32 11.80
N LEU A 33 16.28 -5.36 11.49
CA LEU A 33 16.13 -4.12 12.26
C LEU A 33 15.18 -4.35 13.43
N ARG A 34 15.70 -4.38 14.63
CA ARG A 34 14.90 -4.59 15.85
C ARG A 34 14.13 -3.36 16.29
N GLU A 35 14.62 -2.17 15.91
CA GLU A 35 13.97 -0.91 16.22
C GLU A 35 13.50 -0.24 14.93
N LEU A 36 12.31 0.36 14.98
CA LEU A 36 11.80 1.13 13.85
C LEU A 36 12.66 2.38 13.69
N PRO A 37 13.30 2.60 12.52
CA PRO A 37 14.04 3.83 12.27
C PRO A 37 13.15 5.05 12.35
N GLU A 38 13.74 6.22 12.60
CA GLU A 38 13.00 7.48 12.53
C GLU A 38 12.32 7.62 11.18
N ILE A 39 11.04 7.99 11.22
CA ILE A 39 10.25 8.25 10.01
C ILE A 39 10.14 9.76 9.85
N ALA A 40 10.63 10.28 8.72
CA ALA A 40 10.41 11.65 8.30
C ALA A 40 9.41 11.66 7.14
N ARG A 41 8.96 12.85 6.75
CA ARG A 41 8.03 13.00 5.63
C ARG A 41 8.58 13.97 4.61
N GLU A 42 8.42 13.61 3.33
CA GLU A 42 8.71 14.49 2.21
C GLU A 42 7.65 15.62 2.14
N PRO A 43 7.91 16.71 1.38
CA PRO A 43 6.94 17.79 1.22
C PRO A 43 5.54 17.33 0.79
N GLY A 44 5.45 16.29 -0.03
CA GLY A 44 4.18 15.69 -0.45
C GLY A 44 3.53 14.77 0.59
N GLY A 45 4.17 14.57 1.75
CA GLY A 45 3.65 13.74 2.84
C GLY A 45 4.10 12.28 2.82
N ARG A 46 4.84 11.84 1.80
CA ARG A 46 5.32 10.46 1.74
C ARG A 46 6.35 10.21 2.84
N PRO A 47 6.14 9.17 3.70
CA PRO A 47 7.09 8.84 4.75
C PRO A 47 8.34 8.16 4.19
N PHE A 48 9.47 8.39 4.85
CA PHE A 48 10.74 7.76 4.49
C PHE A 48 11.66 7.63 5.71
N PHE A 49 12.72 6.83 5.57
CA PHE A 49 13.73 6.66 6.61
C PHE A 49 14.99 7.45 6.27
N PRO A 50 15.23 8.60 6.92
CA PRO A 50 16.46 9.36 6.65
C PRO A 50 17.74 8.57 6.87
N SER A 51 17.77 7.67 7.87
CA SER A 51 18.94 6.85 8.20
C SER A 51 19.09 5.62 7.30
N ARG A 52 18.07 5.26 6.54
CA ARG A 52 18.07 4.08 5.67
C ARG A 52 17.44 4.42 4.31
N PRO A 53 18.12 5.27 3.50
CA PRO A 53 17.58 5.63 2.18
C PRO A 53 17.52 4.47 1.20
N ASP A 54 18.17 3.35 1.50
CA ASP A 54 18.12 2.11 0.74
C ASP A 54 16.80 1.35 0.91
N ILE A 55 15.99 1.71 1.92
CA ILE A 55 14.69 1.08 2.18
C ILE A 55 13.58 2.06 1.88
N CYS A 56 12.77 1.74 0.87
CA CYS A 56 11.53 2.45 0.58
C CYS A 56 10.36 1.63 1.10
N PHE A 57 9.35 2.30 1.64
CA PHE A 57 8.16 1.62 2.16
C PHE A 57 6.91 2.43 1.89
N ASN A 58 5.79 1.75 1.91
CA ASN A 58 4.47 2.38 1.85
C ASN A 58 3.48 1.55 2.66
N LEU A 59 2.55 2.23 3.30
CA LEU A 59 1.53 1.62 4.15
C LEU A 59 0.15 1.99 3.63
N SER A 60 -0.82 1.10 3.84
CA SER A 60 -2.23 1.38 3.64
C SER A 60 -3.07 0.59 4.63
N HIS A 61 -4.24 1.10 4.95
CA HIS A 61 -5.19 0.40 5.81
C HIS A 61 -6.62 0.76 5.42
N SER A 62 -7.53 -0.16 5.64
CA SER A 62 -8.96 0.03 5.34
C SER A 62 -9.78 -1.01 6.12
N HIS A 63 -10.76 -0.56 6.88
CA HIS A 63 -11.77 -1.42 7.50
C HIS A 63 -11.18 -2.68 8.15
N GLY A 64 -10.21 -2.52 9.02
CA GLY A 64 -9.60 -3.62 9.77
C GLY A 64 -8.39 -4.26 9.09
N ALA A 65 -8.13 -4.00 7.83
CA ALA A 65 -6.96 -4.54 7.14
C ALA A 65 -5.83 -3.53 7.08
N ALA A 66 -4.60 -4.04 7.03
CA ALA A 66 -3.40 -3.23 6.82
C ALA A 66 -2.44 -3.97 5.91
N VAL A 67 -1.71 -3.20 5.12
CA VAL A 67 -0.66 -3.71 4.24
C VAL A 67 0.58 -2.82 4.32
N CYS A 68 1.73 -3.44 4.12
CA CYS A 68 3.03 -2.77 4.10
C CYS A 68 3.82 -3.29 2.90
N ALA A 69 4.32 -2.38 2.08
CA ALA A 69 5.21 -2.73 0.97
C ALA A 69 6.63 -2.22 1.26
N LEU A 70 7.62 -3.05 0.99
CA LEU A 70 9.05 -2.73 1.09
C LEU A 70 9.73 -2.97 -0.24
N HIS A 71 10.59 -2.05 -0.63
CA HIS A 71 11.44 -2.17 -1.83
C HIS A 71 12.67 -1.27 -1.67
N ASP A 72 13.62 -1.38 -2.57
CA ASP A 72 14.79 -0.49 -2.64
C ASP A 72 14.54 0.76 -3.50
N LYS A 73 13.38 0.85 -4.14
CA LYS A 73 12.91 1.98 -4.93
C LYS A 73 11.53 2.41 -4.50
N PRO A 74 11.08 3.64 -4.84
CA PRO A 74 9.74 4.09 -4.47
C PRO A 74 8.67 3.08 -4.87
N VAL A 75 7.76 2.82 -3.95
CA VAL A 75 6.67 1.87 -4.11
C VAL A 75 5.40 2.45 -3.50
N GLY A 76 4.27 2.19 -4.13
CA GLY A 76 2.95 2.54 -3.59
C GLY A 76 2.13 1.28 -3.34
N ILE A 77 1.29 1.32 -2.34
CA ILE A 77 0.37 0.22 -2.05
C ILE A 77 -0.95 0.79 -1.53
N ASP A 78 -2.04 0.15 -1.91
CA ASP A 78 -3.34 0.51 -1.40
C ASP A 78 -4.17 -0.74 -1.12
N VAL A 79 -5.00 -0.67 -0.06
CA VAL A 79 -5.94 -1.72 0.30
C VAL A 79 -7.32 -1.10 0.51
N GLU A 80 -8.33 -1.73 -0.04
CA GLU A 80 -9.73 -1.34 0.16
C GLU A 80 -10.58 -2.56 0.42
N LYS A 81 -11.46 -2.44 1.43
CA LYS A 81 -12.47 -3.47 1.65
C LYS A 81 -13.46 -3.48 0.49
N LEU A 82 -13.73 -4.67 -0.03
CA LEU A 82 -14.77 -4.83 -1.05
C LEU A 82 -16.14 -4.57 -0.41
N ARG A 83 -16.84 -3.58 -0.93
CA ARG A 83 -18.12 -3.09 -0.45
C ARG A 83 -18.85 -2.39 -1.58
N PRO A 84 -20.10 -1.95 -1.40
CA PRO A 84 -20.77 -1.15 -2.43
C PRO A 84 -19.95 0.12 -2.76
N ALA A 85 -19.64 0.29 -4.03
CA ALA A 85 -18.87 1.45 -4.49
C ALA A 85 -19.72 2.74 -4.40
N PRO A 86 -19.07 3.89 -4.11
CA PRO A 86 -19.77 5.18 -4.13
C PRO A 86 -20.34 5.47 -5.53
N ARG A 87 -21.65 5.63 -5.63
CA ARG A 87 -22.34 5.77 -6.91
C ARG A 87 -21.81 6.91 -7.78
N ARG A 88 -21.46 8.04 -7.14
CA ARG A 88 -20.95 9.23 -7.85
C ARG A 88 -19.59 8.97 -8.50
N LEU A 89 -18.77 8.13 -7.89
CA LEU A 89 -17.43 7.85 -8.37
C LEU A 89 -17.38 6.64 -9.29
N ALA A 90 -18.29 5.69 -9.07
CA ALA A 90 -18.26 4.41 -9.80
C ALA A 90 -18.78 4.52 -11.24
N GLU A 91 -19.62 5.50 -11.54
CA GLU A 91 -20.15 5.76 -12.88
C GLU A 91 -20.68 4.49 -13.58
N GLY A 92 -21.43 3.65 -12.82
CA GLY A 92 -21.99 2.41 -13.35
C GLY A 92 -21.06 1.21 -13.36
N MET A 93 -19.84 1.35 -12.81
CA MET A 93 -18.93 0.20 -12.68
C MET A 93 -19.40 -0.78 -11.60
N GLU A 94 -19.11 -2.06 -11.80
CA GLU A 94 -19.22 -3.06 -10.75
C GLU A 94 -18.33 -2.69 -9.57
N ASP A 95 -18.74 -3.08 -8.35
CA ASP A 95 -18.01 -2.73 -7.12
C ASP A 95 -16.56 -3.19 -7.19
N GLU A 96 -16.31 -4.43 -7.54
CA GLU A 96 -14.94 -4.95 -7.62
C GLU A 96 -14.12 -4.22 -8.67
N ALA A 97 -14.68 -3.97 -9.84
CA ALA A 97 -13.98 -3.23 -10.90
C ALA A 97 -13.63 -1.81 -10.45
N PHE A 98 -14.54 -1.16 -9.73
CA PHE A 98 -14.28 0.17 -9.18
C PHE A 98 -13.10 0.15 -8.21
N PHE A 99 -13.08 -0.78 -7.24
CA PHE A 99 -12.01 -0.82 -6.25
C PHE A 99 -10.68 -1.28 -6.84
N ARG A 100 -10.69 -2.12 -7.87
CA ARG A 100 -9.47 -2.45 -8.62
C ARG A 100 -8.86 -1.21 -9.27
N LEU A 101 -9.68 -0.40 -9.90
CA LEU A 101 -9.24 0.84 -10.53
C LEU A 101 -8.82 1.87 -9.48
N TRP A 102 -9.63 2.05 -8.44
CA TRP A 102 -9.37 3.01 -7.36
C TRP A 102 -8.05 2.72 -6.64
N THR A 103 -7.83 1.49 -6.22
CA THR A 103 -6.60 1.10 -5.54
C THR A 103 -5.37 1.27 -6.43
N ALA A 104 -5.49 1.00 -7.72
CA ALA A 104 -4.40 1.20 -8.67
C ALA A 104 -4.05 2.68 -8.82
N LYS A 105 -5.05 3.54 -8.90
CA LYS A 105 -4.85 5.00 -8.96
C LYS A 105 -4.21 5.53 -7.68
N GLU A 106 -4.71 5.12 -6.52
CA GLU A 106 -4.15 5.53 -5.23
C GLU A 106 -2.71 5.04 -5.06
N ALA A 107 -2.43 3.78 -5.38
CA ALA A 107 -1.09 3.23 -5.30
C ALA A 107 -0.11 3.99 -6.22
N THR A 108 -0.57 4.38 -7.41
CA THR A 108 0.21 5.19 -8.35
C THR A 108 0.58 6.55 -7.74
N VAL A 109 -0.39 7.23 -7.14
CA VAL A 109 -0.18 8.53 -6.49
C VAL A 109 0.77 8.40 -5.30
N LYS A 110 0.58 7.40 -4.46
CA LYS A 110 1.44 7.14 -3.30
C LYS A 110 2.89 6.89 -3.69
N ARG A 111 3.10 6.13 -4.75
CA ARG A 111 4.46 5.91 -5.27
C ARG A 111 5.10 7.22 -5.72
N SER A 112 4.34 8.09 -6.37
CA SER A 112 4.86 9.34 -6.91
C SER A 112 5.28 10.35 -5.84
N GLY A 113 4.76 10.22 -4.61
CA GLY A 113 5.02 11.17 -3.54
C GLY A 113 4.32 12.52 -3.69
N GLN A 114 3.38 12.66 -4.63
CA GLN A 114 2.69 13.93 -4.90
C GLN A 114 1.65 14.32 -3.85
N GLY A 115 1.30 13.40 -2.94
CA GLY A 115 0.39 13.68 -1.83
C GLY A 115 -1.09 13.64 -2.22
N ILE A 116 -1.94 13.88 -1.20
CA ILE A 116 -3.40 13.76 -1.30
C ILE A 116 -4.02 14.70 -2.34
N ALA A 117 -3.41 15.86 -2.59
CA ALA A 117 -3.91 16.80 -3.58
C ALA A 117 -3.97 16.19 -4.99
N ALA A 118 -3.07 15.27 -5.30
CA ALA A 118 -3.05 14.56 -6.57
C ALA A 118 -4.20 13.56 -6.71
N LEU A 119 -4.83 13.14 -5.60
CA LEU A 119 -5.98 12.23 -5.63
C LEU A 119 -7.20 12.86 -6.31
N ARG A 120 -7.31 14.18 -6.31
CA ARG A 120 -8.41 14.91 -6.98
C ARG A 120 -8.28 14.90 -8.50
N ARG A 121 -7.09 14.67 -9.00
CA ARG A 121 -6.77 14.57 -10.42
C ARG A 121 -6.20 13.18 -10.71
N LEU A 122 -6.95 12.16 -10.30
CA LEU A 122 -6.46 10.79 -10.38
C LEU A 122 -5.88 10.51 -11.76
N PRO A 123 -4.56 10.30 -11.86
CA PRO A 123 -3.96 9.90 -13.12
C PRO A 123 -4.47 8.52 -13.52
N GLU A 124 -4.28 8.15 -14.78
CA GLU A 124 -4.46 6.76 -15.15
C GLU A 124 -3.51 5.90 -14.30
N PRO A 125 -3.93 4.69 -13.92
CA PRO A 125 -3.05 3.80 -13.17
C PRO A 125 -1.77 3.53 -13.96
N ASP A 126 -0.65 3.46 -13.24
CA ASP A 126 0.59 3.05 -13.87
C ASP A 126 0.47 1.61 -14.39
N PRO A 127 0.95 1.30 -15.61
CA PRO A 127 0.89 -0.07 -16.14
C PRO A 127 1.62 -1.11 -15.30
N LEU A 128 2.53 -0.69 -14.42
CA LEU A 128 3.24 -1.60 -13.50
C LEU A 128 2.40 -2.00 -12.29
N CYS A 129 1.28 -1.31 -12.02
CA CYS A 129 0.40 -1.67 -10.91
C CYS A 129 -0.10 -3.11 -11.03
N ARG A 130 -0.07 -3.82 -9.91
CA ARG A 130 -0.54 -5.21 -9.83
C ARG A 130 -1.52 -5.38 -8.69
N CYS A 131 -2.69 -5.94 -9.01
CA CYS A 131 -3.61 -6.40 -7.99
C CYS A 131 -3.09 -7.72 -7.44
N LEU A 132 -2.95 -7.79 -6.11
CA LEU A 132 -2.48 -9.00 -5.43
C LEU A 132 -3.69 -9.85 -5.08
N GLU A 133 -4.02 -10.77 -5.98
CA GLU A 133 -5.21 -11.61 -5.87
C GLU A 133 -5.17 -12.47 -4.61
N ASP A 134 -6.30 -12.55 -3.93
CA ASP A 134 -6.52 -13.43 -2.77
C ASP A 134 -5.56 -13.23 -1.60
N LEU A 135 -4.88 -12.10 -1.52
CA LEU A 135 -3.97 -11.83 -0.40
C LEU A 135 -4.72 -11.70 0.92
N LEU A 136 -5.82 -10.95 0.93
CA LEU A 136 -6.72 -10.81 2.07
C LEU A 136 -8.16 -11.01 1.60
N GLU A 137 -8.84 -11.96 2.20
CA GLU A 137 -10.23 -12.25 1.85
C GLU A 137 -11.12 -11.03 2.07
N GLY A 138 -11.89 -10.66 1.05
CA GLY A 138 -12.81 -9.53 1.09
C GLY A 138 -12.16 -8.16 0.87
N TYR A 139 -10.90 -8.12 0.47
CA TYR A 139 -10.17 -6.88 0.22
C TYR A 139 -9.51 -6.90 -1.16
N ILE A 140 -9.39 -5.71 -1.73
CA ILE A 140 -8.60 -5.48 -2.94
C ILE A 140 -7.27 -4.83 -2.51
N VAL A 141 -6.17 -5.43 -2.90
CA VAL A 141 -4.82 -4.92 -2.61
C VAL A 141 -4.09 -4.70 -3.93
N THR A 142 -3.57 -3.50 -4.13
CA THR A 142 -2.80 -3.16 -5.33
C THR A 142 -1.47 -2.54 -4.95
N VAL A 143 -0.39 -3.05 -5.53
CA VAL A 143 0.96 -2.51 -5.37
C VAL A 143 1.39 -1.87 -6.69
N CYS A 144 2.04 -0.70 -6.58
CA CYS A 144 2.57 0.03 -7.73
C CYS A 144 4.08 0.20 -7.58
N PRO A 145 4.89 -0.61 -8.28
CA PRO A 145 6.34 -0.49 -8.23
C PRO A 145 6.86 0.60 -9.17
N SER A 146 8.13 0.95 -9.04
CA SER A 146 8.83 1.88 -9.95
C SER A 146 9.45 1.16 -11.15
N GLU A 147 9.58 -0.15 -11.07
CA GLU A 147 10.09 -1.00 -12.15
C GLU A 147 9.46 -2.38 -12.04
N ASP A 148 9.56 -3.17 -13.09
CA ASP A 148 9.07 -4.54 -13.04
C ASP A 148 9.93 -5.35 -12.06
N ALA A 149 9.27 -6.02 -11.11
CA ALA A 149 9.93 -6.82 -10.07
C ALA A 149 8.98 -7.90 -9.59
N VAL A 150 9.55 -8.98 -9.07
CA VAL A 150 8.77 -10.04 -8.43
C VAL A 150 8.18 -9.50 -7.13
N VAL A 151 6.92 -9.82 -6.87
CA VAL A 151 6.25 -9.47 -5.62
C VAL A 151 6.15 -10.72 -4.75
N ARG A 152 6.73 -10.64 -3.55
CA ARG A 152 6.62 -11.70 -2.55
C ARG A 152 5.68 -11.23 -1.44
N THR A 153 4.69 -12.03 -1.13
CA THR A 153 3.68 -11.67 -0.13
C THR A 153 3.81 -12.52 1.13
N VAL A 154 3.57 -11.89 2.27
CA VAL A 154 3.56 -12.53 3.59
C VAL A 154 2.27 -12.12 4.30
N ARG A 155 1.41 -13.11 4.55
CA ARG A 155 0.18 -12.87 5.30
C ARG A 155 0.39 -13.25 6.76
N ILE A 156 0.09 -12.31 7.64
CA ILE A 156 0.19 -12.51 9.08
C ILE A 156 -1.19 -12.89 9.61
N ALA A 157 -1.23 -13.97 10.38
CA ALA A 157 -2.46 -14.48 10.97
C ALA A 157 -2.96 -13.60 12.14
#